data_f1ef332f0b96f20a5bc4a0a18e9e7c84
#
_entry.id   f1ef332f0b96f20a5bc4a0a18e9e7c84
#
_cell.length_a   1.000
_cell.length_b   1.000
_cell.length_c   1.000
_cell.angle_alpha   90.00
_cell.angle_beta   90.00
_cell.angle_gamma   90.00
#
_symmetry.space_group_name_H-M   'P 1'
#
loop_
_entity.id
_entity.type
_entity.pdbx_description
1 polymer ?
#
loop_
_entity_poly.entity_id
_entity_poly.type
_entity_poly.pdbx_seq_one_letter_code
_entity_poly.pdbx_strand_id
1 'polypeptide(L)'
;AQRKLIHQLELEIESGTSWALLGRNGTGKTSLLHTLAKLMPAATGEIYLGGENLAALSGKPLARRIGLLFQQGLPAMPKTVFETAMLGRYSHHQSLWKDDPEDMMIVKNALIDFDLAHLSNRGIQTLSGGEAQRLALAQLLAQAPSLYLLDEPSNHLDLAHQLKGLQRLKSKLTSHRAALVMASHDINLASQICDHVLLLMGDGNYLAGPVSEILQEDNLSEAF
;
A
#
# COMPACT_ATOMS: atom_id res chain seq x y z
N ALA A 1 1.09 -24.21 -18.15
CA ALA A 1 2.35 -23.75 -17.52
C ALA A 1 2.08 -22.38 -16.93
N GLN A 2 2.35 -22.14 -15.65
CA GLN A 2 2.32 -20.81 -15.06
C GLN A 2 3.41 -19.95 -15.70
N ARG A 3 3.03 -18.80 -16.28
CA ARG A 3 3.98 -17.85 -16.84
C ARG A 3 4.80 -17.23 -15.70
N LYS A 4 6.13 -17.33 -15.75
CA LYS A 4 7.00 -16.59 -14.84
C LYS A 4 6.92 -15.11 -15.22
N LEU A 5 6.55 -14.27 -14.29
CA LEU A 5 6.35 -12.82 -14.51
C LEU A 5 7.62 -12.03 -14.24
N ILE A 6 8.45 -12.48 -13.29
CA ILE A 6 9.71 -11.86 -12.91
C ILE A 6 10.73 -12.96 -12.69
N HIS A 7 11.95 -12.76 -13.19
CA HIS A 7 13.03 -13.72 -13.07
C HIS A 7 14.02 -13.25 -11.99
N GLN A 8 14.32 -14.12 -11.02
CA GLN A 8 15.40 -13.94 -10.04
C GLN A 8 15.41 -12.55 -9.40
N LEU A 9 14.23 -12.09 -8.88
CA LEU A 9 14.16 -10.81 -8.22
C LEU A 9 14.99 -10.83 -6.94
N GLU A 10 16.03 -10.02 -6.89
CA GLU A 10 16.80 -9.69 -5.70
C GLU A 10 16.57 -8.22 -5.39
N LEU A 11 15.86 -7.93 -4.28
CA LEU A 11 15.48 -6.59 -3.90
C LEU A 11 15.49 -6.46 -2.37
N GLU A 12 16.19 -5.45 -1.90
CA GLU A 12 16.14 -5.03 -0.50
C GLU A 12 15.39 -3.70 -0.37
N ILE A 13 14.40 -3.67 0.51
CA ILE A 13 13.60 -2.48 0.79
C ILE A 13 13.87 -2.04 2.21
N GLU A 14 14.59 -0.94 2.37
CA GLU A 14 14.95 -0.39 3.66
C GLU A 14 13.79 0.31 4.36
N SER A 15 13.81 0.29 5.69
CA SER A 15 12.84 1.02 6.50
C SER A 15 12.90 2.52 6.24
N GLY A 16 11.75 3.14 6.02
CA GLY A 16 11.63 4.57 5.75
C GLY A 16 11.77 4.93 4.26
N THR A 17 11.99 3.95 3.37
CA THR A 17 12.05 4.18 1.92
C THR A 17 10.69 3.95 1.25
N SER A 18 10.51 4.58 0.09
CA SER A 18 9.32 4.41 -0.76
C SER A 18 9.70 3.95 -2.16
N TRP A 19 9.05 2.86 -2.61
CA TRP A 19 9.30 2.21 -3.88
C TRP A 19 8.08 2.27 -4.78
N ALA A 20 8.28 2.69 -6.02
CA ALA A 20 7.28 2.55 -7.08
C ALA A 20 7.51 1.25 -7.84
N LEU A 21 6.46 0.47 -8.00
CA LEU A 21 6.44 -0.71 -8.86
C LEU A 21 5.75 -0.32 -10.17
N LEU A 22 6.54 -0.14 -11.23
CA LEU A 22 6.10 0.34 -12.54
C LEU A 22 6.20 -0.74 -13.61
N GLY A 23 5.50 -0.55 -14.73
CA GLY A 23 5.50 -1.43 -15.90
C GLY A 23 4.12 -1.52 -16.53
N ARG A 24 4.04 -2.08 -17.73
CA ARG A 24 2.79 -2.28 -18.49
C ARG A 24 1.78 -3.12 -17.73
N ASN A 25 0.53 -3.07 -18.17
CA ASN A 25 -0.50 -3.97 -17.64
C ASN A 25 -0.12 -5.43 -17.92
N GLY A 26 -0.33 -6.29 -16.91
CA GLY A 26 -0.01 -7.71 -17.01
C GLY A 26 1.47 -8.09 -16.77
N THR A 27 2.36 -7.14 -16.42
CA THR A 27 3.78 -7.45 -16.11
C THR A 27 3.96 -8.11 -14.73
N GLY A 28 2.93 -8.13 -13.89
CA GLY A 28 2.98 -8.81 -12.59
C GLY A 28 2.99 -7.90 -11.37
N LYS A 29 2.75 -6.58 -11.50
CA LYS A 29 2.71 -5.62 -10.38
C LYS A 29 1.82 -6.09 -9.22
N THR A 30 0.53 -6.28 -9.49
CA THR A 30 -0.44 -6.77 -8.49
C THR A 30 -0.05 -8.14 -7.94
N SER A 31 0.43 -9.06 -8.78
CA SER A 31 0.88 -10.38 -8.34
C SER A 31 2.06 -10.29 -7.39
N LEU A 32 3.03 -9.42 -7.65
CA LEU A 32 4.15 -9.18 -6.74
C LEU A 32 3.67 -8.58 -5.42
N LEU A 33 2.81 -7.55 -5.43
CA LEU A 33 2.23 -6.99 -4.21
C LEU A 33 1.46 -8.04 -3.40
N HIS A 34 0.66 -8.88 -4.05
CA HIS A 34 -0.07 -9.96 -3.37
C HIS A 34 0.87 -11.04 -2.82
N THR A 35 2.00 -11.29 -3.47
CA THR A 35 3.03 -12.19 -2.96
C THR A 35 3.71 -11.60 -1.72
N LEU A 36 4.08 -10.31 -1.76
CA LEU A 36 4.61 -9.58 -0.60
C LEU A 36 3.62 -9.50 0.56
N ALA A 37 2.31 -9.39 0.26
CA ALA A 37 1.24 -9.43 1.26
C ALA A 37 0.93 -10.85 1.79
N LYS A 38 1.61 -11.88 1.27
CA LYS A 38 1.34 -13.31 1.56
C LYS A 38 -0.09 -13.75 1.20
N LEU A 39 -0.73 -13.08 0.25
CA LEU A 39 -2.01 -13.50 -0.35
C LEU A 39 -1.82 -14.54 -1.45
N MET A 40 -0.63 -14.56 -2.06
CA MET A 40 -0.21 -15.54 -3.06
C MET A 40 1.13 -16.15 -2.63
N PRO A 41 1.37 -17.43 -2.88
CA PRO A 41 2.68 -18.03 -2.64
C PRO A 41 3.72 -17.50 -3.63
N ALA A 42 4.96 -17.30 -3.18
CA ALA A 42 6.08 -17.12 -4.08
C ALA A 42 6.29 -18.39 -4.91
N ALA A 43 6.53 -18.25 -6.22
CA ALA A 43 6.76 -19.40 -7.09
C ALA A 43 8.10 -20.08 -6.76
N THR A 44 9.12 -19.30 -6.42
CA THR A 44 10.46 -19.74 -6.00
C THR A 44 11.08 -18.66 -5.11
N GLY A 45 12.12 -19.00 -4.35
CA GLY A 45 12.85 -18.07 -3.50
C GLY A 45 12.17 -17.85 -2.15
N GLU A 46 12.69 -16.87 -1.41
CA GLU A 46 12.28 -16.56 -0.06
C GLU A 46 12.09 -15.05 0.12
N ILE A 47 11.18 -14.67 1.00
CA ILE A 47 10.93 -13.27 1.35
C ILE A 47 11.12 -13.13 2.85
N TYR A 48 11.88 -12.12 3.24
CA TYR A 48 12.15 -11.80 4.63
C TYR A 48 11.54 -10.44 4.99
N LEU A 49 10.96 -10.32 6.17
CA LEU A 49 10.42 -9.09 6.73
C LEU A 49 11.02 -8.84 8.11
N GLY A 50 11.90 -7.82 8.21
CA GLY A 50 12.63 -7.53 9.44
C GLY A 50 13.48 -8.71 9.93
N GLY A 51 14.14 -9.42 9.01
CA GLY A 51 14.99 -10.58 9.29
C GLY A 51 14.24 -11.90 9.53
N GLU A 52 12.92 -11.90 9.52
CA GLU A 52 12.08 -13.09 9.72
C GLU A 52 11.48 -13.57 8.40
N ASN A 53 11.56 -14.88 8.11
CA ASN A 53 10.99 -15.43 6.89
C ASN A 53 9.47 -15.21 6.87
N LEU A 54 8.97 -14.56 5.81
CA LEU A 54 7.55 -14.23 5.63
C LEU A 54 6.66 -15.49 5.70
N ALA A 55 7.18 -16.65 5.29
CA ALA A 55 6.44 -17.92 5.35
C ALA A 55 6.05 -18.30 6.78
N ALA A 56 6.85 -17.94 7.80
CA ALA A 56 6.57 -18.22 9.21
C ALA A 56 5.51 -17.29 9.82
N LEU A 57 5.31 -16.09 9.28
CA LEU A 57 4.35 -15.12 9.78
C LEU A 57 2.92 -15.48 9.36
N SER A 58 1.93 -15.34 10.24
CA SER A 58 0.52 -15.55 9.91
C SER A 58 -0.40 -14.76 10.85
N GLY A 59 -1.67 -14.60 10.46
CA GLY A 59 -2.71 -13.99 11.27
C GLY A 59 -2.37 -12.56 11.72
N LYS A 60 -2.65 -12.24 12.99
CA LYS A 60 -2.43 -10.92 13.56
C LYS A 60 -0.97 -10.44 13.52
N PRO A 61 0.05 -11.26 13.81
CA PRO A 61 1.46 -10.87 13.64
C PRO A 61 1.79 -10.38 12.23
N LEU A 62 1.31 -11.06 11.19
CA LEU A 62 1.47 -10.62 9.80
C LEU A 62 0.74 -9.30 9.55
N ALA A 63 -0.54 -9.20 9.96
CA ALA A 63 -1.36 -8.02 9.78
C ALA A 63 -0.88 -6.79 10.58
N ARG A 64 -0.03 -6.94 11.59
CA ARG A 64 0.66 -5.82 12.26
C ARG A 64 1.85 -5.29 11.47
N ARG A 65 2.42 -6.11 10.60
CA ARG A 65 3.63 -5.79 9.86
C ARG A 65 3.36 -5.38 8.42
N ILE A 66 2.31 -5.93 7.79
CA ILE A 66 1.95 -5.64 6.40
C ILE A 66 0.54 -5.12 6.33
N GLY A 67 0.37 -3.97 5.68
CA GLY A 67 -0.92 -3.43 5.30
C GLY A 67 -1.03 -3.34 3.78
N LEU A 68 -2.18 -3.71 3.23
CA LEU A 68 -2.43 -3.69 1.80
C LEU A 68 -3.68 -2.87 1.47
N LEU A 69 -3.51 -1.89 0.59
CA LEU A 69 -4.59 -1.21 -0.10
C LEU A 69 -4.86 -1.91 -1.43
N PHE A 70 -6.07 -2.45 -1.59
CA PHE A 70 -6.50 -3.09 -2.82
C PHE A 70 -6.97 -2.08 -3.87
N GLN A 71 -6.76 -2.39 -5.13
CA GLN A 71 -7.24 -1.60 -6.27
C GLN A 71 -8.76 -1.38 -6.26
N GLN A 72 -9.54 -2.34 -5.77
CA GLN A 72 -11.01 -2.26 -5.73
C GLN A 72 -11.57 -1.42 -4.59
N GLY A 73 -10.70 -0.88 -3.71
CA GLY A 73 -11.12 -0.09 -2.55
C GLY A 73 -11.81 -0.91 -1.45
N LEU A 74 -12.62 -0.23 -0.64
CA LEU A 74 -13.29 -0.84 0.51
C LEU A 74 -14.52 -1.67 0.07
N PRO A 75 -14.73 -2.86 0.66
CA PRO A 75 -15.93 -3.64 0.40
C PRO A 75 -17.18 -2.91 0.92
N ALA A 76 -18.32 -3.11 0.24
CA ALA A 76 -19.59 -2.59 0.71
C ALA A 76 -20.00 -3.27 2.02
N MET A 77 -20.05 -2.51 3.11
CA MET A 77 -20.46 -2.97 4.44
C MET A 77 -21.41 -1.95 5.07
N PRO A 78 -22.40 -2.39 5.89
CA PRO A 78 -23.30 -1.49 6.60
C PRO A 78 -22.61 -0.90 7.86
N LYS A 79 -21.54 -0.12 7.64
CA LYS A 79 -20.70 0.49 8.68
C LYS A 79 -20.58 1.99 8.44
N THR A 80 -20.31 2.72 9.52
CA THR A 80 -19.91 4.13 9.46
C THR A 80 -18.45 4.27 9.04
N VAL A 81 -18.06 5.48 8.67
CA VAL A 81 -16.67 5.87 8.39
C VAL A 81 -15.76 5.53 9.57
N PHE A 82 -16.17 5.89 10.79
CA PHE A 82 -15.39 5.61 12.01
C PHE A 82 -15.23 4.10 12.26
N GLU A 83 -16.32 3.34 12.20
CA GLU A 83 -16.29 1.89 12.40
C GLU A 83 -15.43 1.19 11.35
N THR A 84 -15.44 1.66 10.10
CA THR A 84 -14.61 1.12 9.04
C THR A 84 -13.14 1.41 9.28
N ALA A 85 -12.79 2.63 9.67
CA ALA A 85 -11.41 2.99 10.01
C ALA A 85 -10.91 2.20 11.24
N MET A 86 -11.77 1.91 12.23
CA MET A 86 -11.47 1.07 13.39
C MET A 86 -11.06 -0.37 13.01
N LEU A 87 -11.51 -0.89 11.86
CA LEU A 87 -11.06 -2.20 11.39
C LEU A 87 -9.54 -2.26 11.18
N GLY A 88 -8.89 -1.13 10.90
CA GLY A 88 -7.43 -1.04 10.84
C GLY A 88 -6.75 -1.46 12.14
N ARG A 89 -7.41 -1.23 13.29
CA ARG A 89 -6.87 -1.61 14.61
C ARG A 89 -7.09 -3.06 15.00
N TYR A 90 -7.85 -3.81 14.20
CA TYR A 90 -8.21 -5.21 14.51
C TYR A 90 -7.00 -6.11 14.82
N SER A 91 -5.89 -5.92 14.12
CA SER A 91 -4.67 -6.72 14.35
C SER A 91 -4.02 -6.44 15.71
N HIS A 92 -4.29 -5.30 16.35
CA HIS A 92 -3.68 -4.87 17.60
C HIS A 92 -4.48 -5.35 18.84
N HIS A 93 -5.75 -5.72 18.67
CA HIS A 93 -6.57 -6.19 19.77
C HIS A 93 -6.35 -7.68 20.10
N GLN A 94 -6.39 -8.01 21.39
CA GLN A 94 -6.50 -9.39 21.85
C GLN A 94 -7.98 -9.87 21.84
N SER A 95 -8.93 -8.95 21.97
CA SER A 95 -10.37 -9.20 22.00
C SER A 95 -11.10 -8.25 21.06
N LEU A 96 -12.13 -8.75 20.36
CA LEU A 96 -12.95 -8.00 19.39
C LEU A 96 -13.86 -6.93 20.02
N TRP A 97 -13.98 -6.90 21.35
CA TRP A 97 -15.06 -6.20 22.05
C TRP A 97 -14.58 -5.14 23.04
N LYS A 98 -13.33 -4.73 22.99
CA LYS A 98 -12.83 -3.71 23.89
C LYS A 98 -12.56 -2.43 23.10
N ASP A 99 -13.40 -1.41 23.31
CA ASP A 99 -13.12 -0.04 22.87
C ASP A 99 -11.89 0.46 23.63
N ASP A 100 -10.75 0.46 22.96
CA ASP A 100 -9.52 0.99 23.51
C ASP A 100 -9.47 2.49 23.21
N PRO A 101 -9.43 3.38 24.24
CA PRO A 101 -9.36 4.81 24.03
C PRO A 101 -8.15 5.25 23.18
N GLU A 102 -7.03 4.53 23.26
CA GLU A 102 -5.83 4.81 22.45
C GLU A 102 -6.12 4.53 20.96
N ASP A 103 -6.75 3.41 20.64
CA ASP A 103 -7.12 3.07 19.26
C ASP A 103 -8.17 4.04 18.69
N MET A 104 -9.13 4.45 19.51
CA MET A 104 -10.10 5.48 19.11
C MET A 104 -9.42 6.81 18.78
N MET A 105 -8.36 7.18 19.51
CA MET A 105 -7.60 8.39 19.24
C MET A 105 -6.76 8.25 17.96
N ILE A 106 -6.11 7.11 17.75
CA ILE A 106 -5.35 6.80 16.51
C ILE A 106 -6.27 6.93 15.29
N VAL A 107 -7.46 6.33 15.35
CA VAL A 107 -8.43 6.39 14.26
C VAL A 107 -8.96 7.79 14.02
N LYS A 108 -9.30 8.54 15.08
CA LYS A 108 -9.73 9.95 14.96
C LYS A 108 -8.66 10.80 14.27
N ASN A 109 -7.39 10.63 14.66
CA ASN A 109 -6.27 11.34 14.04
C ASN A 109 -6.11 10.94 12.57
N ALA A 110 -6.22 9.67 12.23
CA ALA A 110 -6.18 9.21 10.84
C ALA A 110 -7.33 9.81 10.01
N LEU A 111 -8.55 9.90 10.55
CA LEU A 111 -9.68 10.53 9.86
C LEU A 111 -9.47 12.05 9.69
N ILE A 112 -8.84 12.74 10.65
CA ILE A 112 -8.45 14.15 10.51
C ILE A 112 -7.40 14.32 9.42
N ASP A 113 -6.37 13.46 9.41
CA ASP A 113 -5.29 13.50 8.42
C ASP A 113 -5.80 13.35 6.97
N PHE A 114 -6.93 12.67 6.77
CA PHE A 114 -7.55 12.46 5.46
C PHE A 114 -8.83 13.28 5.21
N ASP A 115 -9.08 14.32 6.00
CA ASP A 115 -10.25 15.22 5.89
C ASP A 115 -11.60 14.48 5.94
N LEU A 116 -11.73 13.46 6.83
CA LEU A 116 -12.92 12.63 6.98
C LEU A 116 -13.58 12.74 8.37
N ALA A 117 -13.02 13.52 9.28
CA ALA A 117 -13.54 13.62 10.67
C ALA A 117 -15.00 14.07 10.72
N HIS A 118 -15.41 14.97 9.83
CA HIS A 118 -16.78 15.48 9.71
C HIS A 118 -17.78 14.43 9.17
N LEU A 119 -17.27 13.33 8.59
CA LEU A 119 -18.05 12.22 8.03
C LEU A 119 -18.07 10.99 8.96
N SER A 120 -17.50 11.06 10.17
CA SER A 120 -17.25 9.90 11.05
C SER A 120 -18.48 9.01 11.27
N ASN A 121 -19.67 9.60 11.41
CA ASN A 121 -20.93 8.89 11.64
C ASN A 121 -21.69 8.56 10.35
N ARG A 122 -21.17 8.94 9.18
CA ARG A 122 -21.81 8.69 7.88
C ARG A 122 -21.59 7.24 7.44
N GLY A 123 -22.62 6.64 6.84
CA GLY A 123 -22.52 5.29 6.27
C GLY A 123 -21.59 5.28 5.04
N ILE A 124 -20.68 4.31 4.96
CA ILE A 124 -19.69 4.25 3.87
C ILE A 124 -20.32 4.10 2.47
N GLN A 125 -21.53 3.54 2.38
CA GLN A 125 -22.26 3.37 1.12
C GLN A 125 -22.65 4.71 0.47
N THR A 126 -22.63 5.81 1.22
CA THR A 126 -23.00 7.14 0.76
C THR A 126 -21.80 8.01 0.43
N LEU A 127 -20.59 7.47 0.52
CA LEU A 127 -19.36 8.18 0.21
C LEU A 127 -19.17 8.28 -1.31
N SER A 128 -18.61 9.39 -1.76
CA SER A 128 -18.04 9.50 -3.09
C SER A 128 -16.83 8.57 -3.25
N GLY A 129 -16.45 8.24 -4.48
CA GLY A 129 -15.26 7.42 -4.74
C GLY A 129 -14.00 7.98 -4.08
N GLY A 130 -13.84 9.31 -4.11
CA GLY A 130 -12.72 9.98 -3.47
C GLY A 130 -12.74 9.93 -1.94
N GLU A 131 -13.92 10.06 -1.31
CA GLU A 131 -14.07 9.89 0.14
C GLU A 131 -13.78 8.44 0.55
N ALA A 132 -14.27 7.46 -0.22
CA ALA A 132 -14.01 6.04 0.04
C ALA A 132 -12.53 5.70 -0.08
N GLN A 133 -11.82 6.26 -1.07
CA GLN A 133 -10.38 6.07 -1.22
C GLN A 133 -9.59 6.69 -0.06
N ARG A 134 -9.93 7.93 0.36
CA ARG A 134 -9.31 8.54 1.54
C ARG A 134 -9.59 7.74 2.82
N LEU A 135 -10.78 7.15 2.95
CA LEU A 135 -11.11 6.26 4.08
C LEU A 135 -10.25 5.00 4.07
N ALA A 136 -10.02 4.40 2.91
CA ALA A 136 -9.14 3.23 2.78
C ALA A 136 -7.69 3.56 3.21
N LEU A 137 -7.18 4.74 2.82
CA LEU A 137 -5.87 5.23 3.27
C LEU A 137 -5.85 5.53 4.78
N ALA A 138 -6.91 6.13 5.33
CA ALA A 138 -7.04 6.39 6.76
C ALA A 138 -7.08 5.09 7.58
N GLN A 139 -7.80 4.08 7.12
CA GLN A 139 -7.84 2.75 7.72
C GLN A 139 -6.45 2.09 7.71
N LEU A 140 -5.74 2.18 6.58
CA LEU A 140 -4.39 1.65 6.44
C LEU A 140 -3.39 2.39 7.34
N LEU A 141 -3.51 3.73 7.47
CA LEU A 141 -2.70 4.51 8.40
C LEU A 141 -2.98 4.11 9.86
N ALA A 142 -4.26 3.91 10.21
CA ALA A 142 -4.66 3.45 11.55
C ALA A 142 -4.13 2.04 11.87
N GLN A 143 -3.98 1.17 10.89
CA GLN A 143 -3.35 -0.16 11.06
C GLN A 143 -1.88 -0.04 11.47
N ALA A 144 -1.17 1.02 11.06
CA ALA A 144 0.23 1.31 11.39
C ALA A 144 1.19 0.12 11.16
N PRO A 145 1.21 -0.50 9.96
CA PRO A 145 2.13 -1.59 9.65
C PRO A 145 3.55 -1.06 9.40
N SER A 146 4.55 -1.95 9.42
CA SER A 146 5.94 -1.60 9.03
C SER A 146 6.16 -1.57 7.52
N LEU A 147 5.31 -2.26 6.74
CA LEU A 147 5.31 -2.27 5.28
C LEU A 147 3.92 -1.95 4.74
N TYR A 148 3.81 -0.88 3.99
CA TYR A 148 2.61 -0.44 3.29
C TYR A 148 2.69 -0.88 1.83
N LEU A 149 1.70 -1.63 1.36
CA LEU A 149 1.55 -2.06 -0.02
C LEU A 149 0.33 -1.36 -0.61
N LEU A 150 0.49 -0.62 -1.70
CA LEU A 150 -0.60 0.09 -2.36
C LEU A 150 -0.74 -0.40 -3.80
N ASP A 151 -1.89 -0.96 -4.15
CA ASP A 151 -2.19 -1.39 -5.52
C ASP A 151 -3.06 -0.36 -6.21
N GLU A 152 -2.47 0.41 -7.15
CA GLU A 152 -3.12 1.48 -7.93
C GLU A 152 -3.91 2.46 -7.04
N PRO A 153 -3.28 3.11 -6.04
CA PRO A 153 -3.98 3.92 -5.03
C PRO A 153 -4.64 5.19 -5.60
N SER A 154 -4.37 5.50 -6.85
CA SER A 154 -4.83 6.71 -7.54
C SER A 154 -6.16 6.55 -8.29
N ASN A 155 -6.71 5.35 -8.36
CA ASN A 155 -7.97 5.12 -9.06
C ASN A 155 -9.12 5.90 -8.41
N HIS A 156 -9.95 6.56 -9.25
CA HIS A 156 -11.17 7.30 -8.85
C HIS A 156 -10.97 8.64 -8.11
N LEU A 157 -9.77 9.18 -8.03
CA LEU A 157 -9.49 10.51 -7.50
C LEU A 157 -9.06 11.47 -8.62
N ASP A 158 -9.35 12.76 -8.47
CA ASP A 158 -8.62 13.76 -9.28
C ASP A 158 -7.15 13.86 -8.84
N LEU A 159 -6.29 14.23 -9.77
CA LEU A 159 -4.84 14.20 -9.60
C LEU A 159 -4.35 15.00 -8.37
N ALA A 160 -4.98 16.14 -8.06
CA ALA A 160 -4.56 17.00 -6.96
C ALA A 160 -4.89 16.37 -5.58
N HIS A 161 -6.04 15.73 -5.46
CA HIS A 161 -6.45 15.03 -4.23
C HIS A 161 -5.67 13.74 -4.02
N GLN A 162 -5.34 13.03 -5.11
CA GLN A 162 -4.46 11.84 -5.07
C GLN A 162 -3.10 12.18 -4.48
N LEU A 163 -2.45 13.18 -5.05
CA LEU A 163 -1.10 13.59 -4.67
C LEU A 163 -1.05 14.01 -3.20
N LYS A 164 -2.02 14.85 -2.75
CA LYS A 164 -2.10 15.28 -1.34
C LYS A 164 -2.26 14.09 -0.37
N GLY A 165 -3.14 13.14 -0.68
CA GLY A 165 -3.38 11.97 0.16
C GLY A 165 -2.12 11.09 0.29
N LEU A 166 -1.44 10.82 -0.81
CA LEU A 166 -0.22 10.01 -0.83
C LEU A 166 0.98 10.73 -0.21
N GLN A 167 1.13 12.04 -0.41
CA GLN A 167 2.16 12.84 0.27
C GLN A 167 1.95 12.86 1.78
N ARG A 168 0.70 13.00 2.24
CA ARG A 168 0.34 12.90 3.64
C ARG A 168 0.69 11.53 4.22
N LEU A 169 0.33 10.46 3.50
CA LEU A 169 0.73 9.11 3.89
C LEU A 169 2.26 9.02 3.99
N LYS A 170 3.01 9.38 2.93
CA LYS A 170 4.47 9.33 2.90
C LYS A 170 5.10 10.07 4.10
N SER A 171 4.64 11.28 4.42
CA SER A 171 5.17 12.05 5.55
C SER A 171 5.00 11.32 6.90
N LYS A 172 3.86 10.65 7.09
CA LYS A 172 3.61 9.83 8.30
C LYS A 172 4.51 8.59 8.33
N LEU A 173 4.67 7.90 7.18
CA LEU A 173 5.52 6.72 7.08
C LEU A 173 6.99 7.03 7.40
N THR A 174 7.50 8.14 6.91
CA THR A 174 8.87 8.59 7.20
C THR A 174 9.08 8.80 8.70
N SER A 175 8.11 9.41 9.40
CA SER A 175 8.20 9.62 10.85
C SER A 175 8.19 8.31 11.65
N HIS A 176 7.53 7.27 11.15
CA HIS A 176 7.45 5.94 11.77
C HIS A 176 8.50 4.95 11.24
N ARG A 177 9.37 5.37 10.31
CA ARG A 177 10.36 4.51 9.63
C ARG A 177 9.71 3.28 8.98
N ALA A 178 8.49 3.41 8.47
CA ALA A 178 7.80 2.37 7.73
C ALA A 178 8.18 2.44 6.24
N ALA A 179 8.23 1.30 5.56
CA ALA A 179 8.47 1.22 4.14
C ALA A 179 7.15 1.27 3.34
N LEU A 180 7.22 1.77 2.10
CA LEU A 180 6.12 1.84 1.15
C LEU A 180 6.49 1.16 -0.17
N VAL A 181 5.62 0.30 -0.69
CA VAL A 181 5.67 -0.18 -2.08
C VAL A 181 4.35 0.14 -2.75
N MET A 182 4.38 0.92 -3.82
CA MET A 182 3.20 1.39 -4.55
C MET A 182 3.25 0.92 -6.00
N ALA A 183 2.33 0.04 -6.41
CA ALA A 183 2.13 -0.26 -7.80
C ALA A 183 1.34 0.87 -8.46
N SER A 184 1.83 1.36 -9.59
CA SER A 184 1.18 2.38 -10.39
C SER A 184 1.51 2.22 -11.88
N HIS A 185 0.67 2.78 -12.72
CA HIS A 185 0.96 3.01 -14.14
C HIS A 185 1.29 4.49 -14.42
N ASP A 186 1.11 5.36 -13.42
CA ASP A 186 1.41 6.79 -13.51
C ASP A 186 2.85 7.06 -13.05
N ILE A 187 3.74 7.29 -14.02
CA ILE A 187 5.16 7.58 -13.81
C ILE A 187 5.34 8.91 -13.06
N ASN A 188 4.52 9.92 -13.37
CA ASN A 188 4.62 11.23 -12.75
C ASN A 188 4.26 11.16 -11.26
N LEU A 189 3.19 10.47 -10.92
CA LEU A 189 2.80 10.23 -9.53
C LEU A 189 3.89 9.46 -8.78
N ALA A 190 4.41 8.39 -9.39
CA ALA A 190 5.48 7.58 -8.83
C ALA A 190 6.73 8.40 -8.53
N SER A 191 7.16 9.25 -9.47
CA SER A 191 8.36 10.10 -9.32
C SER A 191 8.22 11.17 -8.22
N GLN A 192 7.00 11.61 -7.91
CA GLN A 192 6.74 12.59 -6.85
C GLN A 192 6.59 11.98 -5.46
N ILE A 193 6.19 10.70 -5.40
CA ILE A 193 5.92 10.02 -4.13
C ILE A 193 7.06 9.10 -3.72
N CYS A 194 7.71 8.41 -4.66
CA CYS A 194 8.67 7.37 -4.34
C CYS A 194 10.13 7.84 -4.47
N ASP A 195 11.00 7.22 -3.69
CA ASP A 195 12.44 7.48 -3.71
C ASP A 195 13.14 6.52 -4.70
N HIS A 196 12.57 5.32 -4.86
CA HIS A 196 13.10 4.23 -5.67
C HIS A 196 12.03 3.69 -6.62
N VAL A 197 12.49 3.00 -7.65
CA VAL A 197 11.63 2.34 -8.64
C VAL A 197 12.10 0.90 -8.85
N LEU A 198 11.13 0.01 -8.94
CA LEU A 198 11.25 -1.32 -9.54
C LEU A 198 10.44 -1.28 -10.85
N LEU A 199 11.14 -1.21 -11.99
CA LEU A 199 10.56 -1.14 -13.33
C LEU A 199 10.55 -2.54 -13.96
N LEU A 200 9.35 -3.09 -14.22
CA LEU A 200 9.14 -4.40 -14.82
C LEU A 200 9.09 -4.28 -16.35
N MET A 201 9.99 -4.95 -17.06
CA MET A 201 10.14 -4.86 -18.51
C MET A 201 9.11 -5.71 -19.29
N GLY A 202 8.43 -6.66 -18.60
CA GLY A 202 7.36 -7.48 -19.21
C GLY A 202 7.83 -8.79 -19.83
N ASP A 203 9.12 -8.97 -20.02
CA ASP A 203 9.78 -10.21 -20.48
C ASP A 203 10.34 -11.06 -19.33
N GLY A 204 10.16 -10.60 -18.10
CA GLY A 204 10.67 -11.17 -16.85
C GLY A 204 11.89 -10.45 -16.30
N ASN A 205 12.48 -9.53 -17.07
CA ASN A 205 13.55 -8.64 -16.62
C ASN A 205 12.99 -7.45 -15.85
N TYR A 206 13.85 -6.80 -15.08
CA TYR A 206 13.52 -5.61 -14.31
C TYR A 206 14.74 -4.69 -14.14
N LEU A 207 14.46 -3.41 -13.85
CA LEU A 207 15.46 -2.46 -13.37
C LEU A 207 15.03 -1.99 -11.98
N ALA A 208 15.98 -1.84 -11.06
CA ALA A 208 15.71 -1.39 -9.69
C ALA A 208 16.75 -0.38 -9.24
N GLY A 209 16.31 0.71 -8.62
CA GLY A 209 17.21 1.75 -8.11
C GLY A 209 16.50 3.07 -7.83
N PRO A 210 17.27 4.15 -7.56
CA PRO A 210 16.73 5.48 -7.35
C PRO A 210 15.88 5.98 -8.53
N VAL A 211 14.83 6.75 -8.23
CA VAL A 211 13.95 7.35 -9.26
C VAL A 211 14.74 8.08 -10.34
N SER A 212 15.76 8.86 -9.95
CA SER A 212 16.59 9.65 -10.86
C SER A 212 17.43 8.82 -11.84
N GLU A 213 17.72 7.58 -11.52
CA GLU A 213 18.53 6.67 -12.35
C GLU A 213 17.66 5.79 -13.23
N ILE A 214 16.52 5.32 -12.71
CA ILE A 214 15.67 4.36 -13.41
C ILE A 214 14.71 5.05 -14.39
N LEU A 215 14.12 6.20 -14.03
CA LEU A 215 13.14 6.90 -14.88
C LEU A 215 13.84 7.76 -15.95
N GLN A 216 14.67 7.13 -16.77
CA GLN A 216 15.30 7.72 -17.94
C GLN A 216 14.52 7.35 -19.21
N GLU A 217 14.60 8.19 -20.24
CA GLU A 217 13.83 8.03 -21.48
C GLU A 217 14.07 6.66 -22.15
N ASP A 218 15.33 6.19 -22.17
CA ASP A 218 15.70 4.91 -22.76
C ASP A 218 15.02 3.74 -22.02
N ASN A 219 15.10 3.70 -20.69
CA ASN A 219 14.48 2.65 -19.87
C ASN A 219 12.96 2.65 -20.00
N LEU A 220 12.35 3.85 -20.05
CA LEU A 220 10.91 3.99 -20.21
C LEU A 220 10.46 3.55 -21.61
N SER A 221 11.19 3.91 -22.65
CA SER A 221 10.88 3.49 -24.04
C SER A 221 10.95 1.98 -24.22
N GLU A 222 11.84 1.30 -23.50
CA GLU A 222 11.93 -0.17 -23.52
C GLU A 222 10.80 -0.82 -22.71
N ALA A 223 10.42 -0.22 -21.57
CA ALA A 223 9.42 -0.78 -20.66
C ALA A 223 7.97 -0.52 -21.13
N PHE A 224 7.70 0.58 -21.88
CA PHE A 224 6.36 1.03 -22.29
C PHE A 224 6.22 1.16 -23.81
#